data_d46af8ace4130ee6306d3050843479cd
#
_entry.id   d46af8ace4130ee6306d3050843479cd
#
_cell.length_a   1.000
_cell.length_b   1.000
_cell.length_c   1.000
_cell.angle_alpha   90.00
_cell.angle_beta   90.00
_cell.angle_gamma   90.00
#
_symmetry.space_group_name_H-M   'P 1'
#
loop_
_entity.id
_entity.type
_entity.pdbx_description
1 polymer ?
#
loop_
_entity_poly.entity_id
_entity_poly.type
_entity_poly.pdbx_seq_one_letter_code
_entity_poly.pdbx_strand_id
1 'polypeptide(L)'
;MTQDFLPINGTDHVEFYVGNAKQAALYYQHCLGFELIAYAGPETGLKDRCSYVLKQDKIRFVLTTSLHPDSYISNHVKKHGDGVKVLALWVDDATQSFQETTLRGAESVSEPKKAVDEFGEITVASIQTYGETIHTFVERKNYKGVFMPGFVPVKSTVQVNPIGLKYIDHCVGNVELGQMNRWVDFYETVMGFKLLITFDDKDISTEYSALMSKVVSNGNGYIKFPINEPAAGKKKSQIEEYLDFYHSAGVQHIAIATDDIIFTVGELRKRGVEFLRVPDTYYEDVLDRVGHINEDLKDLKKLNILIDRDEEGYLLQIFTKPIQDRPTLFFEIIERNGAKSFGKGNFKALFEAIELEQGLRGNL
;
A
#
# COMPACT_ATOMS: atom_id res chain seq x y z
N MET A 1 29.95 11.12 1.72
CA MET A 1 28.54 10.72 1.55
C MET A 1 28.32 10.56 0.06
N THR A 2 27.99 9.38 -0.42
CA THR A 2 27.60 9.19 -1.83
C THR A 2 26.30 9.96 -2.05
N GLN A 3 26.29 10.81 -3.06
CA GLN A 3 25.11 11.59 -3.43
C GLN A 3 23.97 10.62 -3.76
N ASP A 4 22.77 10.87 -3.22
CA ASP A 4 21.56 10.11 -3.58
C ASP A 4 21.29 10.33 -5.07
N PHE A 5 21.38 9.27 -5.87
CA PHE A 5 21.19 9.36 -7.32
C PHE A 5 19.71 9.30 -7.72
N LEU A 6 18.83 8.94 -6.79
CA LEU A 6 17.38 8.85 -6.98
C LEU A 6 16.64 9.55 -5.82
N PRO A 7 16.70 10.88 -5.74
CA PRO A 7 15.98 11.61 -4.71
C PRO A 7 14.47 11.50 -4.94
N ILE A 8 13.77 10.86 -3.99
CA ILE A 8 12.32 10.67 -4.00
C ILE A 8 11.70 11.54 -2.90
N ASN A 9 10.75 12.38 -3.27
CA ASN A 9 10.09 13.33 -2.37
C ASN A 9 8.92 12.71 -1.59
N GLY A 10 8.45 11.54 -2.02
CA GLY A 10 7.35 10.81 -1.41
C GLY A 10 6.55 9.99 -2.41
N THR A 11 5.46 9.38 -1.96
CA THR A 11 4.47 8.75 -2.83
C THR A 11 3.65 9.82 -3.54
N ASP A 12 3.60 9.78 -4.88
CA ASP A 12 2.73 10.66 -5.66
C ASP A 12 1.28 10.17 -5.63
N HIS A 13 1.06 8.91 -6.03
CA HIS A 13 -0.22 8.23 -5.95
C HIS A 13 -0.06 6.71 -6.00
N VAL A 14 -1.12 5.99 -5.68
CA VAL A 14 -1.24 4.56 -5.95
C VAL A 14 -2.37 4.36 -6.95
N GLU A 15 -2.11 3.67 -8.05
CA GLU A 15 -3.14 3.33 -9.02
C GLU A 15 -3.53 1.85 -8.89
N PHE A 16 -4.83 1.64 -8.81
CA PHE A 16 -5.46 0.33 -8.77
C PHE A 16 -6.15 0.04 -10.09
N TYR A 17 -5.94 -1.14 -10.63
CA TYR A 17 -6.81 -1.66 -11.67
C TYR A 17 -7.95 -2.42 -11.00
N VAL A 18 -9.18 -2.04 -11.35
CA VAL A 18 -10.40 -2.54 -10.71
C VAL A 18 -11.44 -2.91 -11.76
N GLY A 19 -12.30 -3.87 -11.41
CA GLY A 19 -13.35 -4.34 -12.31
C GLY A 19 -14.43 -3.27 -12.58
N ASN A 20 -14.70 -2.39 -11.60
CA ASN A 20 -15.67 -1.31 -11.71
C ASN A 20 -15.22 -0.08 -10.92
N ALA A 21 -14.49 0.82 -11.55
CA ALA A 21 -13.92 1.99 -10.89
C ALA A 21 -14.97 2.94 -10.32
N LYS A 22 -16.16 3.03 -10.91
CA LYS A 22 -17.24 3.88 -10.40
C LYS A 22 -17.78 3.39 -9.06
N GLN A 23 -18.01 2.08 -8.93
CA GLN A 23 -18.46 1.47 -7.68
C GLN A 23 -17.35 1.47 -6.63
N ALA A 24 -16.12 1.13 -7.02
CA ALA A 24 -14.98 1.21 -6.14
C ALA A 24 -14.78 2.64 -5.60
N ALA A 25 -14.87 3.67 -6.45
CA ALA A 25 -14.76 5.07 -6.01
C ALA A 25 -15.83 5.45 -4.97
N LEU A 26 -17.05 4.93 -5.08
CA LEU A 26 -18.09 5.14 -4.06
C LEU A 26 -17.73 4.48 -2.73
N TYR A 27 -17.18 3.26 -2.76
CA TYR A 27 -16.70 2.58 -1.56
C TYR A 27 -15.61 3.40 -0.85
N TYR A 28 -14.59 3.84 -1.59
CA TYR A 28 -13.50 4.62 -1.01
C TYR A 28 -13.97 5.98 -0.47
N GLN A 29 -14.96 6.61 -1.11
CA GLN A 29 -15.56 7.84 -0.59
C GLN A 29 -16.35 7.59 0.71
N HIS A 30 -17.30 6.67 0.69
CA HIS A 30 -18.20 6.44 1.82
C HIS A 30 -17.52 5.75 2.99
N CYS A 31 -16.75 4.70 2.74
CA CYS A 31 -16.15 3.90 3.80
C CYS A 31 -14.83 4.50 4.30
N LEU A 32 -13.95 4.92 3.39
CA LEU A 32 -12.61 5.39 3.75
C LEU A 32 -12.48 6.93 3.82
N GLY A 33 -13.54 7.67 3.51
CA GLY A 33 -13.56 9.13 3.66
C GLY A 33 -12.72 9.90 2.63
N PHE A 34 -12.49 9.32 1.45
CA PHE A 34 -11.77 10.00 0.37
C PHE A 34 -12.69 10.94 -0.41
N GLU A 35 -12.18 12.09 -0.81
CA GLU A 35 -12.85 13.01 -1.73
C GLU A 35 -12.53 12.61 -3.18
N LEU A 36 -13.53 12.51 -4.04
CA LEU A 36 -13.34 12.39 -5.48
C LEU A 36 -13.00 13.77 -6.05
N ILE A 37 -11.76 13.94 -6.56
CA ILE A 37 -11.26 15.24 -7.01
C ILE A 37 -11.13 15.37 -8.52
N ALA A 38 -10.91 14.26 -9.24
CA ALA A 38 -10.71 14.29 -10.69
C ALA A 38 -11.19 13.00 -11.36
N TYR A 39 -11.46 13.12 -12.65
CA TYR A 39 -11.91 12.05 -13.53
C TYR A 39 -11.26 12.16 -14.91
N ALA A 40 -10.99 11.00 -15.51
CA ALA A 40 -10.68 10.88 -16.93
C ALA A 40 -11.44 9.69 -17.51
N GLY A 41 -12.04 9.86 -18.71
CA GLY A 41 -12.84 8.83 -19.36
C GLY A 41 -13.32 9.32 -20.73
N PRO A 42 -14.35 8.67 -21.32
CA PRO A 42 -14.85 9.03 -22.65
C PRO A 42 -15.20 10.50 -22.82
N GLU A 43 -15.77 11.12 -21.79
CA GLU A 43 -16.17 12.53 -21.78
C GLU A 43 -14.97 13.49 -21.82
N THR A 44 -13.79 13.03 -21.42
CA THR A 44 -12.52 13.78 -21.47
C THR A 44 -11.63 13.35 -22.63
N GLY A 45 -12.14 12.47 -23.54
CA GLY A 45 -11.40 11.98 -24.70
C GLY A 45 -10.65 10.65 -24.49
N LEU A 46 -10.66 10.09 -23.27
CA LEU A 46 -10.03 8.80 -22.96
C LEU A 46 -11.05 7.66 -23.16
N LYS A 47 -11.11 7.11 -24.38
CA LYS A 47 -12.21 6.23 -24.81
C LYS A 47 -12.09 4.77 -24.38
N ASP A 48 -10.91 4.33 -23.93
CA ASP A 48 -10.60 2.92 -23.65
C ASP A 48 -10.77 2.56 -22.18
N ARG A 49 -10.85 3.54 -21.29
CA ARG A 49 -10.91 3.34 -19.84
C ARG A 49 -11.54 4.54 -19.12
N CYS A 50 -11.86 4.33 -17.85
CA CYS A 50 -12.21 5.39 -16.90
C CYS A 50 -11.27 5.34 -15.70
N SER A 51 -10.83 6.51 -15.22
CA SER A 51 -10.00 6.67 -14.05
C SER A 51 -10.60 7.73 -13.10
N TYR A 52 -10.75 7.39 -11.84
CA TYR A 52 -11.24 8.25 -10.76
C TYR A 52 -10.11 8.53 -9.80
N VAL A 53 -9.84 9.82 -9.51
CA VAL A 53 -8.80 10.23 -8.58
C VAL A 53 -9.44 10.63 -7.26
N LEU A 54 -9.06 9.93 -6.22
CA LEU A 54 -9.52 10.11 -4.86
C LEU A 54 -8.40 10.69 -4.00
N LYS A 55 -8.74 11.61 -3.11
CA LYS A 55 -7.76 12.28 -2.24
C LYS A 55 -8.23 12.34 -0.79
N GLN A 56 -7.32 12.11 0.14
CA GLN A 56 -7.45 12.53 1.53
C GLN A 56 -6.07 12.98 2.02
N ASP A 57 -5.95 14.22 2.47
CA ASP A 57 -4.70 14.89 2.83
C ASP A 57 -3.60 14.69 1.76
N LYS A 58 -2.53 13.97 2.05
CA LYS A 58 -1.42 13.69 1.10
C LYS A 58 -1.63 12.42 0.28
N ILE A 59 -2.66 11.63 0.57
CA ILE A 59 -2.94 10.38 -0.14
C ILE A 59 -3.68 10.69 -1.43
N ARG A 60 -3.23 10.09 -2.54
CA ARG A 60 -3.96 10.02 -3.81
C ARG A 60 -4.09 8.58 -4.24
N PHE A 61 -5.32 8.13 -4.45
CA PHE A 61 -5.64 6.85 -5.07
C PHE A 61 -6.28 7.08 -6.44
N VAL A 62 -5.84 6.32 -7.42
CA VAL A 62 -6.41 6.33 -8.76
C VAL A 62 -7.04 4.97 -9.01
N LEU A 63 -8.33 4.96 -9.30
CA LEU A 63 -9.08 3.73 -9.59
C LEU A 63 -9.39 3.70 -11.08
N THR A 64 -8.78 2.75 -11.78
CA THR A 64 -8.87 2.64 -13.24
C THR A 64 -9.55 1.35 -13.65
N THR A 65 -10.57 1.45 -14.52
CA THR A 65 -11.24 0.30 -15.15
C THR A 65 -11.21 0.44 -16.67
N SER A 66 -11.10 -0.69 -17.35
CA SER A 66 -11.23 -0.72 -18.81
C SER A 66 -12.69 -0.66 -19.26
N LEU A 67 -12.91 -0.09 -20.44
CA LEU A 67 -14.17 -0.14 -21.16
C LEU A 67 -14.19 -1.21 -22.28
N HIS A 68 -13.08 -1.94 -22.45
CA HIS A 68 -12.92 -2.98 -23.45
C HIS A 68 -12.54 -4.32 -22.81
N PRO A 69 -13.18 -5.45 -23.19
CA PRO A 69 -12.95 -6.74 -22.59
C PRO A 69 -11.54 -7.30 -22.81
N ASP A 70 -10.93 -6.99 -23.94
CA ASP A 70 -9.62 -7.53 -24.36
C ASP A 70 -8.45 -6.58 -24.10
N SER A 71 -8.65 -5.58 -23.26
CA SER A 71 -7.58 -4.64 -22.92
C SER A 71 -6.58 -5.24 -21.93
N TYR A 72 -5.39 -4.63 -21.86
CA TYR A 72 -4.40 -4.95 -20.85
C TYR A 72 -4.97 -4.82 -19.41
N ILE A 73 -5.77 -3.78 -19.14
CA ILE A 73 -6.41 -3.57 -17.83
C ILE A 73 -7.40 -4.70 -17.53
N SER A 74 -8.24 -5.09 -18.51
CA SER A 74 -9.19 -6.21 -18.33
C SER A 74 -8.48 -7.53 -18.09
N ASN A 75 -7.37 -7.80 -18.79
CA ASN A 75 -6.56 -9.00 -18.60
C ASN A 75 -5.91 -9.02 -17.21
N HIS A 76 -5.43 -7.88 -16.73
CA HIS A 76 -4.90 -7.74 -15.36
C HIS A 76 -5.98 -8.06 -14.32
N VAL A 77 -7.15 -7.43 -14.41
CA VAL A 77 -8.27 -7.67 -13.48
C VAL A 77 -8.78 -9.11 -13.55
N LYS A 78 -8.86 -9.71 -14.74
CA LYS A 78 -9.22 -11.12 -14.90
C LYS A 78 -8.27 -12.05 -14.18
N LYS A 79 -6.97 -11.78 -14.25
CA LYS A 79 -5.91 -12.58 -13.62
C LYS A 79 -5.87 -12.36 -12.12
N HIS A 80 -5.79 -11.11 -11.68
CA HIS A 80 -5.45 -10.74 -10.31
C HIS A 80 -6.66 -10.36 -9.43
N GLY A 81 -7.81 -10.03 -10.04
CA GLY A 81 -8.87 -9.27 -9.35
C GLY A 81 -8.49 -7.79 -9.26
N ASP A 82 -9.18 -7.07 -8.40
CA ASP A 82 -8.84 -5.68 -8.10
C ASP A 82 -7.52 -5.64 -7.33
N GLY A 83 -6.58 -4.80 -7.73
CA GLY A 83 -5.27 -4.74 -7.11
C GLY A 83 -4.43 -3.54 -7.52
N VAL A 84 -3.31 -3.36 -6.85
CA VAL A 84 -2.37 -2.28 -7.13
C VAL A 84 -1.59 -2.57 -8.40
N LYS A 85 -1.68 -1.65 -9.36
CA LYS A 85 -0.87 -1.67 -10.59
C LYS A 85 0.35 -0.77 -10.48
N VAL A 86 0.17 0.44 -9.93
CA VAL A 86 1.23 1.46 -9.92
C VAL A 86 1.48 1.96 -8.51
N LEU A 87 2.73 1.93 -8.09
CA LEU A 87 3.27 2.67 -6.97
C LEU A 87 4.04 3.87 -7.54
N ALA A 88 3.37 5.03 -7.66
CA ALA A 88 3.95 6.21 -8.25
C ALA A 88 4.75 7.02 -7.22
N LEU A 89 5.95 7.41 -7.61
CA LEU A 89 6.93 8.10 -6.79
C LEU A 89 7.12 9.53 -7.29
N TRP A 90 6.97 10.50 -6.38
CA TRP A 90 7.19 11.90 -6.70
C TRP A 90 8.70 12.21 -6.69
N VAL A 91 9.18 12.68 -7.84
CA VAL A 91 10.60 13.02 -8.07
C VAL A 91 10.75 14.44 -8.64
N ASP A 92 11.95 15.00 -8.54
CA ASP A 92 12.24 16.32 -9.12
C ASP A 92 12.51 16.26 -10.63
N ASP A 93 13.03 15.12 -11.12
CA ASP A 93 13.34 14.86 -12.53
C ASP A 93 13.03 13.39 -12.87
N ALA A 94 11.93 13.18 -13.58
CA ALA A 94 11.49 11.84 -13.96
C ALA A 94 12.37 11.22 -15.06
N THR A 95 12.97 12.06 -15.91
CA THR A 95 13.88 11.59 -16.97
C THR A 95 15.17 11.08 -16.37
N GLN A 96 15.78 11.83 -15.46
CA GLN A 96 16.99 11.40 -14.77
C GLN A 96 16.73 10.15 -13.92
N SER A 97 15.59 10.11 -13.19
CA SER A 97 15.22 8.96 -12.37
C SER A 97 15.09 7.67 -13.21
N PHE A 98 14.49 7.77 -14.39
CA PHE A 98 14.38 6.65 -15.34
C PHE A 98 15.74 6.22 -15.88
N GLN A 99 16.58 7.18 -16.32
CA GLN A 99 17.90 6.89 -16.87
C GLN A 99 18.81 6.23 -15.83
N GLU A 100 18.84 6.74 -14.60
CA GLU A 100 19.63 6.17 -13.51
C GLU A 100 19.20 4.75 -13.15
N THR A 101 17.92 4.49 -13.07
CA THR A 101 17.40 3.17 -12.71
C THR A 101 17.58 2.16 -13.85
N THR A 102 17.34 2.54 -15.11
CA THR A 102 17.55 1.64 -16.26
C THR A 102 19.02 1.35 -16.51
N LEU A 103 19.93 2.32 -16.30
CA LEU A 103 21.37 2.11 -16.34
C LEU A 103 21.83 1.06 -15.30
N ARG A 104 21.13 0.97 -14.17
CA ARG A 104 21.38 0.01 -13.09
C ARG A 104 20.63 -1.31 -13.24
N GLY A 105 19.91 -1.51 -14.35
CA GLY A 105 19.29 -2.77 -14.70
C GLY A 105 17.78 -2.83 -14.49
N ALA A 106 17.09 -1.70 -14.26
CA ALA A 106 15.61 -1.69 -14.28
C ALA A 106 15.09 -2.00 -15.68
N GLU A 107 14.08 -2.84 -15.76
CA GLU A 107 13.34 -3.07 -17.01
C GLU A 107 12.42 -1.88 -17.30
N SER A 108 12.54 -1.31 -18.51
CA SER A 108 11.72 -0.18 -18.96
C SER A 108 10.29 -0.64 -19.26
N VAL A 109 9.30 0.05 -18.69
CA VAL A 109 7.89 -0.10 -19.02
C VAL A 109 7.40 1.06 -19.90
N SER A 110 7.78 2.28 -19.57
CA SER A 110 7.49 3.47 -20.36
C SER A 110 8.62 4.47 -20.24
N GLU A 111 9.22 4.81 -21.37
CA GLU A 111 10.19 5.89 -21.44
C GLU A 111 9.61 7.23 -20.98
N PRO A 112 10.44 8.21 -20.60
CA PRO A 112 9.97 9.52 -20.19
C PRO A 112 9.04 10.18 -21.23
N LYS A 113 7.86 10.53 -20.79
CA LYS A 113 6.83 11.20 -21.61
C LYS A 113 6.39 12.47 -20.93
N LYS A 114 6.44 13.56 -21.68
CA LYS A 114 5.91 14.85 -21.27
C LYS A 114 4.46 14.96 -21.71
N ALA A 115 3.58 15.32 -20.78
CA ALA A 115 2.19 15.69 -21.04
C ALA A 115 2.00 17.15 -20.64
N VAL A 116 1.27 17.91 -21.45
CA VAL A 116 1.08 19.36 -21.30
C VAL A 116 -0.39 19.71 -21.49
N ASP A 117 -0.89 20.61 -20.65
CA ASP A 117 -2.18 21.29 -20.81
C ASP A 117 -2.09 22.75 -20.37
N GLU A 118 -3.23 23.44 -20.24
CA GLU A 118 -3.32 24.83 -19.80
C GLU A 118 -2.81 25.09 -18.37
N PHE A 119 -2.69 24.02 -17.54
CA PHE A 119 -2.21 24.11 -16.15
C PHE A 119 -0.72 23.83 -16.01
N GLY A 120 -0.03 23.52 -17.09
CA GLY A 120 1.41 23.29 -17.10
C GLY A 120 1.82 21.94 -17.70
N GLU A 121 2.92 21.39 -17.19
CA GLU A 121 3.49 20.15 -17.71
C GLU A 121 3.83 19.15 -16.59
N ILE A 122 3.69 17.86 -16.93
CA ILE A 122 4.13 16.73 -16.14
C ILE A 122 5.02 15.84 -17.00
N THR A 123 6.10 15.33 -16.42
CA THR A 123 6.89 14.25 -17.02
C THR A 123 6.68 12.98 -16.21
N VAL A 124 6.39 11.87 -16.89
CA VAL A 124 6.23 10.55 -16.27
C VAL A 124 7.08 9.51 -16.99
N ALA A 125 7.66 8.58 -16.23
CA ALA A 125 8.39 7.42 -16.76
C ALA A 125 8.16 6.23 -15.85
N SER A 126 8.23 5.00 -16.37
CA SER A 126 7.90 3.81 -15.58
C SER A 126 8.89 2.68 -15.76
N ILE A 127 9.17 1.98 -14.67
CA ILE A 127 10.00 0.77 -14.63
C ILE A 127 9.22 -0.37 -14.00
N GLN A 128 9.60 -1.61 -14.34
CA GLN A 128 9.04 -2.82 -13.78
C GLN A 128 9.55 -3.07 -12.36
N THR A 129 8.68 -3.55 -11.48
CA THR A 129 9.04 -4.17 -10.21
C THR A 129 8.43 -5.58 -10.12
N TYR A 130 8.18 -6.12 -8.94
CA TYR A 130 7.69 -7.49 -8.77
C TYR A 130 6.32 -7.73 -9.41
N GLY A 131 6.15 -8.93 -9.98
CA GLY A 131 4.92 -9.34 -10.65
C GLY A 131 4.55 -8.44 -11.82
N GLU A 132 3.31 -7.94 -11.83
CA GLU A 132 2.85 -6.94 -12.79
C GLU A 132 2.82 -5.52 -12.23
N THR A 133 3.28 -5.30 -10.99
CA THR A 133 3.39 -3.98 -10.37
C THR A 133 4.51 -3.17 -11.01
N ILE A 134 4.30 -1.86 -11.16
CA ILE A 134 5.31 -0.95 -11.71
C ILE A 134 5.55 0.24 -10.79
N HIS A 135 6.75 0.82 -10.87
CA HIS A 135 7.01 2.15 -10.34
C HIS A 135 6.91 3.19 -11.44
N THR A 136 6.18 4.26 -11.18
CA THR A 136 6.10 5.42 -12.08
C THR A 136 6.74 6.62 -11.39
N PHE A 137 7.79 7.19 -11.99
CA PHE A 137 8.37 8.45 -11.57
C PHE A 137 7.50 9.58 -12.09
N VAL A 138 7.13 10.52 -11.22
CA VAL A 138 6.23 11.64 -11.55
C VAL A 138 6.92 12.94 -11.18
N GLU A 139 7.25 13.73 -12.20
CA GLU A 139 7.73 15.10 -12.08
C GLU A 139 6.57 16.06 -12.35
N ARG A 140 6.14 16.80 -11.32
CA ARG A 140 4.97 17.71 -11.41
C ARG A 140 5.20 19.12 -10.87
N LYS A 141 6.45 19.53 -10.67
CA LYS A 141 6.75 20.86 -10.07
C LYS A 141 6.18 22.03 -10.85
N ASN A 142 5.99 21.87 -12.16
CA ASN A 142 5.46 22.88 -13.07
C ASN A 142 4.00 22.68 -13.42
N TYR A 143 3.27 21.84 -12.68
CA TYR A 143 1.86 21.53 -12.94
C TYR A 143 0.95 22.01 -11.80
N LYS A 144 -0.08 22.78 -12.15
CA LYS A 144 -1.05 23.38 -11.22
C LYS A 144 -2.46 22.82 -11.41
N GLY A 145 -2.66 21.87 -12.32
CA GLY A 145 -3.94 21.21 -12.53
C GLY A 145 -4.31 20.26 -11.39
N VAL A 146 -5.51 19.71 -11.46
CA VAL A 146 -6.11 18.91 -10.38
C VAL A 146 -5.34 17.60 -10.13
N PHE A 147 -4.82 16.96 -11.18
CA PHE A 147 -4.05 15.72 -11.08
C PHE A 147 -2.98 15.58 -12.18
N MET A 148 -3.38 15.33 -13.43
CA MET A 148 -2.52 15.21 -14.61
C MET A 148 -3.25 15.73 -15.84
N PRO A 149 -2.56 16.11 -16.94
CA PRO A 149 -3.19 16.42 -18.22
C PRO A 149 -4.14 15.31 -18.69
N GLY A 150 -5.31 15.70 -19.15
CA GLY A 150 -6.41 14.79 -19.55
C GLY A 150 -7.40 14.44 -18.43
N PHE A 151 -7.11 14.82 -17.19
CA PHE A 151 -8.06 14.73 -16.08
C PHE A 151 -8.78 16.05 -15.87
N VAL A 152 -10.10 15.97 -15.66
CA VAL A 152 -10.91 17.13 -15.33
C VAL A 152 -11.30 17.11 -13.84
N PRO A 153 -11.41 18.27 -13.20
CA PRO A 153 -11.91 18.34 -11.83
C PRO A 153 -13.36 17.86 -11.76
N VAL A 154 -13.68 17.10 -10.72
CA VAL A 154 -15.03 16.62 -10.44
C VAL A 154 -15.47 17.16 -9.10
N LYS A 155 -16.64 17.75 -9.05
CA LYS A 155 -17.29 18.07 -7.78
C LYS A 155 -18.05 16.84 -7.33
N SER A 156 -17.56 16.17 -6.28
CA SER A 156 -18.27 15.05 -5.69
C SER A 156 -19.66 15.45 -5.24
N THR A 157 -20.66 14.61 -5.57
CA THR A 157 -22.01 14.73 -5.00
C THR A 157 -22.13 14.03 -3.64
N VAL A 158 -21.13 13.24 -3.29
CA VAL A 158 -21.02 12.57 -2.00
C VAL A 158 -20.37 13.53 -1.01
N GLN A 159 -21.10 13.86 0.04
CA GLN A 159 -20.51 14.61 1.15
C GLN A 159 -19.66 13.66 1.99
N VAL A 160 -18.36 13.91 2.02
CA VAL A 160 -17.40 13.08 2.76
C VAL A 160 -16.86 13.88 3.94
N ASN A 161 -16.85 13.25 5.10
CA ASN A 161 -16.13 13.77 6.25
C ASN A 161 -14.78 13.01 6.33
N PRO A 162 -13.65 13.72 6.25
CA PRO A 162 -12.33 13.09 6.45
C PRO A 162 -12.27 12.37 7.80
N ILE A 163 -11.56 11.26 7.83
CA ILE A 163 -11.45 10.40 9.02
C ILE A 163 -10.04 10.38 9.61
N GLY A 164 -9.20 11.33 9.21
CA GLY A 164 -7.86 11.52 9.77
C GLY A 164 -6.76 10.74 9.06
N LEU A 165 -7.02 10.11 7.90
CA LEU A 165 -5.96 9.47 7.08
C LEU A 165 -5.08 10.56 6.45
N LYS A 166 -3.74 10.45 6.60
CA LYS A 166 -2.81 11.55 6.28
C LYS A 166 -1.88 11.27 5.11
N TYR A 167 -1.15 10.17 5.16
CA TYR A 167 -0.19 9.78 4.12
C TYR A 167 0.02 8.27 4.11
N ILE A 168 0.61 7.75 3.05
CA ILE A 168 1.01 6.35 2.95
C ILE A 168 2.32 6.17 3.71
N ASP A 169 2.29 5.40 4.79
CA ASP A 169 3.47 5.10 5.62
C ASP A 169 4.38 4.09 4.92
N HIS A 170 3.81 3.00 4.40
CA HIS A 170 4.53 1.98 3.64
C HIS A 170 3.59 1.16 2.75
N CYS A 171 4.17 0.46 1.76
CA CYS A 171 3.47 -0.51 0.92
C CYS A 171 4.21 -1.83 0.95
N VAL A 172 3.51 -2.92 1.21
CA VAL A 172 4.08 -4.26 1.37
C VAL A 172 3.88 -5.08 0.12
N GLY A 173 4.98 -5.63 -0.40
CA GLY A 173 4.97 -6.56 -1.51
C GLY A 173 5.12 -8.01 -1.05
N ASN A 174 4.28 -8.90 -1.58
CA ASN A 174 4.45 -10.34 -1.47
C ASN A 174 5.10 -10.88 -2.74
N VAL A 175 6.12 -11.70 -2.57
CA VAL A 175 6.84 -12.32 -3.68
C VAL A 175 6.93 -13.85 -3.48
N GLU A 176 7.24 -14.56 -4.55
CA GLU A 176 7.38 -16.01 -4.55
C GLU A 176 8.55 -16.45 -3.65
N LEU A 177 8.49 -17.69 -3.19
CA LEU A 177 9.55 -18.30 -2.37
C LEU A 177 10.92 -18.16 -3.05
N GLY A 178 11.91 -17.67 -2.32
CA GLY A 178 13.28 -17.46 -2.79
C GLY A 178 13.46 -16.16 -3.62
N GLN A 179 12.43 -15.32 -3.78
CA GLN A 179 12.52 -14.08 -4.56
C GLN A 179 12.73 -12.81 -3.70
N MET A 180 12.56 -12.88 -2.40
CA MET A 180 12.71 -11.71 -1.51
C MET A 180 14.08 -11.05 -1.65
N ASN A 181 15.14 -11.81 -1.59
CA ASN A 181 16.50 -11.25 -1.71
C ASN A 181 16.74 -10.59 -3.07
N ARG A 182 16.25 -11.19 -4.16
CA ARG A 182 16.33 -10.58 -5.51
C ARG A 182 15.68 -9.21 -5.55
N TRP A 183 14.51 -9.05 -4.93
CA TRP A 183 13.81 -7.77 -4.93
C TRP A 183 14.41 -6.77 -3.94
N VAL A 184 14.94 -7.22 -2.82
CA VAL A 184 15.75 -6.38 -1.92
C VAL A 184 16.98 -5.85 -2.66
N ASP A 185 17.73 -6.73 -3.35
CA ASP A 185 18.89 -6.35 -4.17
C ASP A 185 18.52 -5.36 -5.28
N PHE A 186 17.34 -5.53 -5.92
CA PHE A 186 16.80 -4.56 -6.87
C PHE A 186 16.62 -3.18 -6.22
N TYR A 187 15.97 -3.10 -5.07
CA TYR A 187 15.77 -1.82 -4.40
C TYR A 187 17.09 -1.20 -3.94
N GLU A 188 18.06 -1.98 -3.48
CA GLU A 188 19.36 -1.46 -3.05
C GLU A 188 20.20 -0.99 -4.24
N THR A 189 20.31 -1.80 -5.29
CA THR A 189 21.22 -1.53 -6.42
C THR A 189 20.62 -0.61 -7.47
N VAL A 190 19.35 -0.81 -7.80
CA VAL A 190 18.65 -0.07 -8.87
C VAL A 190 18.01 1.22 -8.34
N MET A 191 17.39 1.16 -7.16
CA MET A 191 16.67 2.29 -6.58
C MET A 191 17.50 3.07 -5.54
N GLY A 192 18.66 2.57 -5.13
CA GLY A 192 19.51 3.24 -4.13
C GLY A 192 18.94 3.21 -2.71
N PHE A 193 17.98 2.33 -2.45
CA PHE A 193 17.41 2.15 -1.11
C PHE A 193 18.42 1.46 -0.19
N LYS A 194 18.09 1.42 1.08
CA LYS A 194 18.87 0.71 2.11
C LYS A 194 17.99 -0.31 2.80
N LEU A 195 18.58 -1.47 3.09
CA LEU A 195 17.96 -2.44 3.98
C LEU A 195 17.89 -1.84 5.39
N LEU A 196 16.69 -1.73 5.95
CA LEU A 196 16.46 -1.22 7.31
C LEU A 196 16.37 -2.34 8.33
N ILE A 197 15.53 -3.35 8.06
CA ILE A 197 15.18 -4.40 9.00
C ILE A 197 15.06 -5.71 8.25
N THR A 198 15.49 -6.80 8.91
CA THR A 198 15.25 -8.18 8.47
C THR A 198 14.48 -8.90 9.58
N PHE A 199 13.43 -9.61 9.20
CA PHE A 199 12.70 -10.53 10.05
C PHE A 199 12.82 -11.93 9.44
N ASP A 200 13.26 -12.89 10.22
CA ASP A 200 13.35 -14.28 9.81
C ASP A 200 12.09 -15.08 10.22
N ASP A 201 12.05 -16.34 9.84
CA ASP A 201 10.96 -17.27 10.16
C ASP A 201 10.82 -17.56 11.67
N LYS A 202 11.85 -17.28 12.48
CA LYS A 202 11.77 -17.36 13.95
C LYS A 202 11.12 -16.13 14.55
N ASP A 203 11.27 -14.98 13.89
CA ASP A 203 10.64 -13.73 14.28
C ASP A 203 9.15 -13.73 13.95
N ILE A 204 8.78 -14.33 12.79
CA ILE A 204 7.42 -14.28 12.26
C ILE A 204 6.93 -15.70 11.98
N SER A 205 6.44 -16.37 13.01
CA SER A 205 5.85 -17.72 12.90
C SER A 205 4.77 -17.96 13.94
N THR A 206 3.86 -18.87 13.58
CA THR A 206 2.89 -19.48 14.47
C THR A 206 3.16 -20.99 14.56
N GLU A 207 2.25 -21.74 15.16
CA GLU A 207 2.30 -23.21 15.11
C GLU A 207 2.15 -23.74 13.67
N TYR A 208 1.47 -23.01 12.80
CA TYR A 208 1.04 -23.48 11.48
C TYR A 208 1.88 -22.95 10.33
N SER A 209 2.14 -21.67 10.31
CA SER A 209 2.80 -21.01 9.17
C SER A 209 3.91 -20.04 9.59
N ALA A 210 4.75 -19.66 8.64
CA ALA A 210 5.81 -18.68 8.81
C ALA A 210 5.99 -17.85 7.54
N LEU A 211 6.64 -16.68 7.68
CA LEU A 211 7.14 -15.89 6.56
C LEU A 211 8.48 -15.26 6.89
N MET A 212 9.17 -14.80 5.86
CA MET A 212 10.34 -13.92 5.99
C MET A 212 10.01 -12.55 5.41
N SER A 213 10.56 -11.51 6.02
CA SER A 213 10.34 -10.13 5.58
C SER A 213 11.60 -9.31 5.67
N LYS A 214 11.85 -8.48 4.65
CA LYS A 214 12.92 -7.48 4.64
C LYS A 214 12.33 -6.14 4.26
N VAL A 215 12.71 -5.09 5.00
CA VAL A 215 12.23 -3.74 4.77
C VAL A 215 13.33 -2.91 4.14
N VAL A 216 13.06 -2.33 2.98
CA VAL A 216 13.94 -1.38 2.31
C VAL A 216 13.34 0.03 2.37
N SER A 217 14.21 1.05 2.43
CA SER A 217 13.78 2.46 2.47
C SER A 217 14.71 3.35 1.68
N ASN A 218 14.15 4.41 1.10
CA ASN A 218 14.94 5.45 0.46
C ASN A 218 15.71 6.33 1.47
N GLY A 219 16.62 7.19 0.96
CA GLY A 219 17.56 7.93 1.79
C GLY A 219 16.94 8.85 2.85
N ASN A 220 15.77 9.44 2.59
CA ASN A 220 15.05 10.31 3.53
C ASN A 220 13.98 9.60 4.37
N GLY A 221 13.74 8.31 4.14
CA GLY A 221 12.79 7.50 4.90
C GLY A 221 11.30 7.75 4.56
N TYR A 222 10.99 8.51 3.51
CA TYR A 222 9.61 8.75 3.08
C TYR A 222 8.97 7.56 2.37
N ILE A 223 9.80 6.69 1.77
CA ILE A 223 9.34 5.48 1.09
C ILE A 223 9.91 4.26 1.81
N LYS A 224 9.04 3.35 2.18
CA LYS A 224 9.39 2.08 2.81
C LYS A 224 8.62 0.96 2.12
N PHE A 225 9.34 -0.08 1.72
CA PHE A 225 8.77 -1.28 1.11
C PHE A 225 9.22 -2.52 1.87
N PRO A 226 8.38 -3.05 2.77
CA PRO A 226 8.52 -4.42 3.23
C PRO A 226 8.28 -5.39 2.07
N ILE A 227 9.17 -6.37 1.91
CA ILE A 227 9.08 -7.43 0.91
C ILE A 227 9.00 -8.76 1.67
N ASN A 228 7.91 -9.47 1.47
CA ASN A 228 7.61 -10.73 2.15
C ASN A 228 7.73 -11.90 1.19
N GLU A 229 8.28 -13.01 1.65
CA GLU A 229 8.19 -14.30 0.98
C GLU A 229 7.69 -15.38 1.94
N PRO A 230 7.08 -16.48 1.44
CA PRO A 230 6.70 -17.62 2.28
C PRO A 230 7.92 -18.22 2.98
N ALA A 231 7.72 -18.84 4.15
CA ALA A 231 8.69 -19.69 4.79
C ALA A 231 8.09 -21.07 5.06
N ALA A 232 8.94 -22.06 5.30
CA ALA A 232 8.48 -23.43 5.56
C ALA A 232 7.60 -23.48 6.82
N GLY A 233 6.39 -24.03 6.68
CA GLY A 233 5.42 -24.19 7.77
C GLY A 233 4.68 -25.53 7.66
N LYS A 234 3.86 -25.86 8.66
CA LYS A 234 3.00 -27.07 8.63
C LYS A 234 1.81 -26.90 7.71
N LYS A 235 1.40 -25.66 7.47
CA LYS A 235 0.24 -25.24 6.70
C LYS A 235 0.62 -24.13 5.73
N LYS A 236 -0.26 -23.84 4.78
CA LYS A 236 -0.10 -22.76 3.80
C LYS A 236 -0.06 -21.42 4.51
N SER A 237 0.99 -20.64 4.25
CA SER A 237 1.11 -19.29 4.80
C SER A 237 0.15 -18.30 4.12
N GLN A 238 -0.10 -17.17 4.78
CA GLN A 238 -0.88 -16.07 4.19
C GLN A 238 -0.23 -15.52 2.89
N ILE A 239 1.09 -15.62 2.76
CA ILE A 239 1.78 -15.17 1.55
C ILE A 239 1.50 -16.13 0.40
N GLU A 240 1.51 -17.45 0.65
CA GLU A 240 1.12 -18.46 -0.34
C GLU A 240 -0.35 -18.33 -0.73
N GLU A 241 -1.27 -18.08 0.24
CA GLU A 241 -2.67 -17.80 -0.08
C GLU A 241 -2.79 -16.58 -1.00
N TYR A 242 -2.10 -15.48 -0.68
CA TYR A 242 -2.07 -14.30 -1.54
C TYR A 242 -1.60 -14.63 -2.97
N LEU A 243 -0.47 -15.32 -3.12
CA LEU A 243 0.10 -15.68 -4.42
C LEU A 243 -0.84 -16.57 -5.25
N ASP A 244 -1.54 -17.50 -4.59
CA ASP A 244 -2.51 -18.38 -5.23
C ASP A 244 -3.72 -17.61 -5.78
N PHE A 245 -4.26 -16.65 -5.02
CA PHE A 245 -5.42 -15.87 -5.44
C PHE A 245 -5.07 -14.70 -6.36
N TYR A 246 -3.89 -14.11 -6.18
CA TYR A 246 -3.41 -13.01 -7.03
C TYR A 246 -2.75 -13.51 -8.33
N HIS A 247 -2.29 -14.77 -8.33
CA HIS A 247 -1.59 -15.43 -9.43
C HIS A 247 -0.25 -14.80 -9.84
N SER A 248 0.38 -14.06 -8.96
CA SER A 248 1.76 -13.54 -9.06
C SER A 248 2.18 -12.82 -7.78
N ALA A 249 3.42 -12.37 -7.74
CA ALA A 249 3.83 -11.32 -6.80
C ALA A 249 2.99 -10.04 -6.99
N GLY A 250 2.83 -9.26 -5.92
CA GLY A 250 2.07 -8.00 -5.95
C GLY A 250 1.99 -7.32 -4.60
N VAL A 251 1.27 -6.22 -4.51
CA VAL A 251 1.09 -5.45 -3.27
C VAL A 251 0.04 -6.11 -2.40
N GLN A 252 0.45 -6.55 -1.20
CA GLN A 252 -0.43 -7.19 -0.22
C GLN A 252 -1.24 -6.15 0.56
N HIS A 253 -0.57 -5.12 1.11
CA HIS A 253 -1.26 -4.08 1.84
C HIS A 253 -0.59 -2.71 1.73
N ILE A 254 -1.38 -1.70 2.04
CA ILE A 254 -0.94 -0.32 2.12
C ILE A 254 -1.21 0.16 3.54
N ALA A 255 -0.16 0.57 4.24
CA ALA A 255 -0.28 1.17 5.56
C ALA A 255 -0.49 2.68 5.43
N ILE A 256 -1.53 3.15 6.08
CA ILE A 256 -1.96 4.56 6.05
C ILE A 256 -1.83 5.14 7.45
N ALA A 257 -1.09 6.24 7.54
CA ALA A 257 -0.84 6.93 8.80
C ALA A 257 -2.04 7.79 9.24
N THR A 258 -2.24 7.85 10.55
CA THR A 258 -3.16 8.78 11.23
C THR A 258 -2.48 9.34 12.49
N ASP A 259 -3.00 10.45 13.02
CA ASP A 259 -2.57 11.01 14.31
C ASP A 259 -3.55 10.65 15.45
N ASP A 260 -4.67 10.00 15.15
CA ASP A 260 -5.67 9.53 16.12
C ASP A 260 -6.31 8.24 15.60
N ILE A 261 -5.69 7.13 15.92
CA ILE A 261 -6.13 5.82 15.42
C ILE A 261 -7.47 5.39 16.05
N ILE A 262 -7.76 5.81 17.29
CA ILE A 262 -9.01 5.49 17.97
C ILE A 262 -10.19 6.14 17.22
N PHE A 263 -10.09 7.44 16.90
CA PHE A 263 -11.08 8.14 16.10
C PHE A 263 -11.19 7.53 14.70
N THR A 264 -10.06 7.37 14.01
CA THR A 264 -10.01 6.87 12.63
C THR A 264 -10.66 5.49 12.50
N VAL A 265 -10.26 4.54 13.34
CA VAL A 265 -10.78 3.16 13.31
C VAL A 265 -12.26 3.14 13.75
N GLY A 266 -12.63 3.97 14.73
CA GLY A 266 -14.01 4.14 15.16
C GLY A 266 -14.92 4.59 14.02
N GLU A 267 -14.49 5.59 13.23
CA GLU A 267 -15.22 6.08 12.05
C GLU A 267 -15.26 5.05 10.91
N LEU A 268 -14.15 4.37 10.63
CA LEU A 268 -14.09 3.29 9.62
C LEU A 268 -15.09 2.17 9.94
N ARG A 269 -15.14 1.71 11.19
CA ARG A 269 -16.11 0.68 11.64
C ARG A 269 -17.56 1.14 11.51
N LYS A 270 -17.88 2.37 11.88
CA LYS A 270 -19.23 2.96 11.69
C LYS A 270 -19.67 2.97 10.23
N ARG A 271 -18.71 3.06 9.31
CA ARG A 271 -18.94 3.08 7.85
C ARG A 271 -18.88 1.69 7.22
N GLY A 272 -18.76 0.63 8.03
CA GLY A 272 -18.83 -0.75 7.58
C GLY A 272 -17.51 -1.37 7.17
N VAL A 273 -16.37 -0.73 7.46
CA VAL A 273 -15.05 -1.35 7.23
C VAL A 273 -14.83 -2.44 8.28
N GLU A 274 -14.55 -3.64 7.82
CA GLU A 274 -14.24 -4.79 8.67
C GLU A 274 -12.73 -4.88 8.93
N PHE A 275 -12.40 -5.27 10.17
CA PHE A 275 -11.02 -5.44 10.62
C PHE A 275 -10.76 -6.85 11.10
N LEU A 276 -9.53 -7.29 11.03
CA LEU A 276 -9.08 -8.52 11.67
C LEU A 276 -9.28 -8.42 13.19
N ARG A 277 -9.56 -9.55 13.82
CA ARG A 277 -9.79 -9.63 15.28
C ARG A 277 -8.58 -10.31 15.91
N VAL A 278 -8.10 -9.72 16.98
CA VAL A 278 -7.12 -10.33 17.87
C VAL A 278 -7.81 -10.84 19.15
N PRO A 279 -7.32 -11.93 19.75
CA PRO A 279 -7.87 -12.45 20.99
C PRO A 279 -7.76 -11.42 22.13
N ASP A 280 -8.71 -11.46 23.06
CA ASP A 280 -8.70 -10.60 24.25
C ASP A 280 -7.45 -10.82 25.13
N THR A 281 -6.90 -12.03 25.11
CA THR A 281 -5.66 -12.41 25.80
C THR A 281 -4.44 -11.61 25.35
N TYR A 282 -4.45 -11.06 24.12
CA TYR A 282 -3.39 -10.16 23.64
C TYR A 282 -3.18 -8.95 24.56
N TYR A 283 -4.26 -8.46 25.20
CA TYR A 283 -4.22 -7.24 26.02
C TYR A 283 -3.91 -7.50 27.49
N GLU A 284 -3.81 -8.75 27.93
CA GLU A 284 -3.63 -9.10 29.36
C GLU A 284 -2.25 -8.66 29.89
N ASP A 285 -1.22 -8.80 29.07
CA ASP A 285 0.19 -8.50 29.41
C ASP A 285 0.82 -7.44 28.49
N VAL A 286 0.05 -6.80 27.61
CA VAL A 286 0.61 -5.88 26.61
C VAL A 286 1.36 -4.71 27.22
N LEU A 287 0.89 -4.15 28.35
CA LEU A 287 1.55 -3.03 29.01
C LEU A 287 2.87 -3.43 29.70
N ASP A 288 3.02 -4.69 30.09
CA ASP A 288 4.29 -5.21 30.62
C ASP A 288 5.36 -5.24 29.51
N ARG A 289 4.93 -5.49 28.27
CA ARG A 289 5.79 -5.51 27.10
C ARG A 289 6.09 -4.12 26.54
N VAL A 290 5.08 -3.24 26.42
CA VAL A 290 5.21 -1.94 25.75
C VAL A 290 5.41 -0.76 26.71
N GLY A 291 5.16 -0.94 28.00
CA GLY A 291 5.25 0.14 28.99
C GLY A 291 4.15 1.19 28.85
N HIS A 292 4.48 2.42 29.17
CA HIS A 292 3.52 3.53 29.16
C HIS A 292 3.14 3.95 27.74
N ILE A 293 1.84 4.12 27.51
CA ILE A 293 1.23 4.71 26.32
C ILE A 293 0.28 5.84 26.74
N ASN A 294 -0.08 6.73 25.83
CA ASN A 294 -0.97 7.86 26.14
C ASN A 294 -2.45 7.51 26.05
N GLU A 295 -2.80 6.53 25.22
CA GLU A 295 -4.17 6.13 24.91
C GLU A 295 -4.75 5.20 26.01
N ASP A 296 -6.07 5.22 26.18
CA ASP A 296 -6.74 4.28 27.10
C ASP A 296 -6.75 2.87 26.49
N LEU A 297 -6.13 1.93 27.22
CA LEU A 297 -6.06 0.52 26.81
C LEU A 297 -7.45 -0.10 26.57
N LYS A 298 -8.49 0.38 27.28
CA LYS A 298 -9.86 -0.10 27.09
C LYS A 298 -10.41 0.26 25.71
N ASP A 299 -10.10 1.47 25.21
CA ASP A 299 -10.53 1.91 23.89
C ASP A 299 -9.75 1.17 22.79
N LEU A 300 -8.45 0.96 22.97
CA LEU A 300 -7.63 0.15 22.06
C LEU A 300 -8.13 -1.29 21.98
N LYS A 301 -8.38 -1.93 23.13
CA LYS A 301 -8.96 -3.29 23.21
C LYS A 301 -10.32 -3.36 22.53
N LYS A 302 -11.22 -2.42 22.81
CA LYS A 302 -12.56 -2.35 22.20
C LYS A 302 -12.51 -2.29 20.67
N LEU A 303 -11.50 -1.63 20.12
CA LEU A 303 -11.32 -1.47 18.68
C LEU A 303 -10.39 -2.53 18.06
N ASN A 304 -9.80 -3.41 18.85
CA ASN A 304 -8.80 -4.42 18.46
C ASN A 304 -7.51 -3.82 17.89
N ILE A 305 -7.07 -2.67 18.42
CA ILE A 305 -5.85 -1.99 17.99
C ILE A 305 -4.64 -2.62 18.68
N LEU A 306 -3.66 -3.03 17.89
CA LEU A 306 -2.40 -3.63 18.33
C LEU A 306 -1.41 -2.54 18.75
N ILE A 307 -0.54 -2.87 19.69
CA ILE A 307 0.43 -1.94 20.27
C ILE A 307 1.82 -2.59 20.23
N ASP A 308 2.82 -1.86 19.75
CA ASP A 308 4.22 -2.30 19.85
C ASP A 308 5.14 -1.14 20.18
N ARG A 309 6.37 -1.44 20.58
CA ARG A 309 7.37 -0.45 21.01
C ARG A 309 8.74 -0.80 20.46
N ASP A 310 9.49 0.23 20.10
CA ASP A 310 10.93 0.16 19.83
C ASP A 310 11.70 1.16 20.72
N GLU A 311 12.98 1.36 20.41
CA GLU A 311 13.84 2.24 21.20
C GLU A 311 13.43 3.72 21.11
N GLU A 312 12.78 4.13 20.03
CA GLU A 312 12.39 5.53 19.76
C GLU A 312 10.99 5.87 20.27
N GLY A 313 10.11 4.88 20.45
CA GLY A 313 8.74 5.16 20.88
C GLY A 313 7.83 3.95 20.77
N TYR A 314 6.53 4.19 20.60
CA TYR A 314 5.55 3.13 20.36
C TYR A 314 4.72 3.41 19.11
N LEU A 315 4.11 2.37 18.60
CA LEU A 315 3.17 2.44 17.47
C LEU A 315 1.87 1.70 17.81
N LEU A 316 0.81 2.15 17.18
CA LEU A 316 -0.52 1.53 17.22
C LEU A 316 -0.87 1.14 15.81
N GLN A 317 -1.42 -0.06 15.61
CA GLN A 317 -1.76 -0.54 14.28
C GLN A 317 -2.95 -1.49 14.29
N ILE A 318 -3.69 -1.53 13.17
CA ILE A 318 -4.76 -2.47 12.95
C ILE A 318 -4.90 -2.74 11.44
N PHE A 319 -5.36 -3.92 11.08
CA PHE A 319 -5.46 -4.37 9.71
C PHE A 319 -6.91 -4.63 9.34
N THR A 320 -7.34 -4.14 8.17
CA THR A 320 -8.65 -4.47 7.63
C THR A 320 -8.68 -5.93 7.17
N LYS A 321 -9.87 -6.52 7.07
CA LYS A 321 -10.05 -7.68 6.20
C LYS A 321 -9.75 -7.27 4.75
N PRO A 322 -9.52 -8.22 3.84
CA PRO A 322 -9.42 -7.90 2.41
C PRO A 322 -10.59 -7.04 1.96
N ILE A 323 -10.30 -6.01 1.17
CA ILE A 323 -11.31 -5.03 0.71
C ILE A 323 -12.07 -5.49 -0.54
N GLN A 324 -11.73 -6.65 -1.07
CA GLN A 324 -12.37 -7.34 -2.18
C GLN A 324 -12.58 -8.82 -1.87
N ASP A 325 -13.32 -9.52 -2.75
CA ASP A 325 -13.66 -10.93 -2.54
C ASP A 325 -12.46 -11.88 -2.51
N ARG A 326 -11.41 -11.60 -3.32
CA ARG A 326 -10.17 -12.36 -3.24
C ARG A 326 -9.38 -11.92 -1.99
N PRO A 327 -8.83 -12.85 -1.19
CA PRO A 327 -8.07 -12.52 0.02
C PRO A 327 -6.66 -12.03 -0.35
N THR A 328 -6.58 -10.87 -1.00
CA THR A 328 -5.34 -10.30 -1.54
C THR A 328 -5.01 -8.96 -0.89
N LEU A 329 -5.61 -7.86 -1.36
CA LEU A 329 -5.30 -6.52 -0.89
C LEU A 329 -6.09 -6.15 0.36
N PHE A 330 -5.40 -5.58 1.37
CA PHE A 330 -6.02 -4.97 2.55
C PHE A 330 -5.29 -3.67 2.94
N PHE A 331 -5.83 -2.96 3.93
CA PHE A 331 -5.21 -1.77 4.49
C PHE A 331 -4.74 -2.00 5.92
N GLU A 332 -3.66 -1.33 6.27
CA GLU A 332 -3.23 -1.11 7.65
C GLU A 332 -3.52 0.35 8.02
N ILE A 333 -4.03 0.59 9.22
CA ILE A 333 -4.08 1.91 9.83
C ILE A 333 -3.01 1.95 10.91
N ILE A 334 -2.13 2.93 10.84
CA ILE A 334 -0.98 3.04 11.75
C ILE A 334 -0.87 4.43 12.35
N GLU A 335 -0.62 4.48 13.66
CA GLU A 335 -0.23 5.70 14.37
C GLU A 335 1.16 5.48 14.97
N ARG A 336 2.06 6.44 14.73
CA ARG A 336 3.45 6.38 15.23
C ARG A 336 3.69 7.45 16.28
N ASN A 337 3.93 7.02 17.50
CA ASN A 337 4.32 7.86 18.62
C ASN A 337 5.84 7.74 18.85
N GLY A 338 6.63 8.17 17.86
CA GLY A 338 8.09 8.10 17.83
C GLY A 338 8.66 6.84 17.20
N ALA A 339 7.97 5.71 17.25
CA ALA A 339 8.47 4.43 16.74
C ALA A 339 8.77 4.45 15.24
N LYS A 340 9.87 3.78 14.86
CA LYS A 340 10.31 3.59 13.48
C LYS A 340 10.16 2.14 12.99
N SER A 341 9.92 1.21 13.91
CA SER A 341 9.73 -0.22 13.63
C SER A 341 8.41 -0.53 12.91
N PHE A 342 8.18 -1.80 12.65
CA PHE A 342 7.01 -2.32 11.93
C PHE A 342 6.15 -3.24 12.80
N GLY A 343 6.25 -3.14 14.12
CA GLY A 343 5.39 -3.90 15.03
C GLY A 343 5.78 -5.37 15.17
N LYS A 344 7.07 -5.67 15.32
CA LYS A 344 7.56 -7.05 15.53
C LYS A 344 6.79 -7.80 16.61
N GLY A 345 6.51 -7.13 17.75
CA GLY A 345 5.76 -7.69 18.87
C GLY A 345 4.30 -8.02 18.55
N ASN A 346 3.77 -7.51 17.44
CA ASN A 346 2.39 -7.73 16.99
C ASN A 346 2.28 -8.85 15.94
N PHE A 347 3.39 -9.31 15.35
CA PHE A 347 3.37 -10.26 14.23
C PHE A 347 2.62 -11.54 14.57
N LYS A 348 2.88 -12.10 15.75
CA LYS A 348 2.19 -13.33 16.17
C LYS A 348 0.67 -13.14 16.20
N ALA A 349 0.19 -12.07 16.84
CA ALA A 349 -1.25 -11.78 16.94
C ALA A 349 -1.89 -11.51 15.57
N LEU A 350 -1.18 -10.80 14.67
CA LEU A 350 -1.62 -10.58 13.29
C LEU A 350 -1.72 -11.91 12.51
N PHE A 351 -0.70 -12.75 12.63
CA PHE A 351 -0.67 -14.05 11.95
C PHE A 351 -1.81 -14.96 12.42
N GLU A 352 -2.00 -15.10 13.72
CA GLU A 352 -3.11 -15.88 14.29
C GLU A 352 -4.47 -15.36 13.82
N ALA A 353 -4.62 -14.03 13.70
CA ALA A 353 -5.86 -13.43 13.18
C ALA A 353 -6.08 -13.74 11.69
N ILE A 354 -5.02 -13.73 10.86
CA ILE A 354 -5.11 -14.07 9.45
C ILE A 354 -5.35 -15.58 9.27
N GLU A 355 -4.67 -16.43 10.03
CA GLU A 355 -4.88 -17.89 10.01
C GLU A 355 -6.31 -18.28 10.36
N LEU A 356 -6.94 -17.57 11.31
CA LEU A 356 -8.36 -17.74 11.61
C LEU A 356 -9.24 -17.47 10.38
N GLU A 357 -8.97 -16.37 9.66
CA GLU A 357 -9.71 -16.04 8.43
C GLU A 357 -9.42 -17.05 7.30
N GLN A 358 -8.18 -17.54 7.17
CA GLN A 358 -7.83 -18.63 6.22
C GLN A 358 -8.59 -19.91 6.55
N GLY A 359 -8.69 -20.28 7.83
CA GLY A 359 -9.47 -21.44 8.30
C GLY A 359 -10.95 -21.34 7.95
N LEU A 360 -11.55 -20.14 8.10
CA LEU A 360 -12.94 -19.90 7.71
C LEU A 360 -13.18 -20.07 6.20
N ARG A 361 -12.16 -19.77 5.39
CA ARG A 361 -12.19 -19.98 3.93
C ARG A 361 -11.79 -21.40 3.49
N GLY A 362 -11.35 -22.26 4.41
CA GLY A 362 -10.89 -23.62 4.12
C GLY A 362 -9.48 -23.67 3.47
N ASN A 363 -8.67 -22.64 3.66
CA ASN A 363 -7.33 -22.50 3.06
C ASN A 363 -6.16 -22.70 4.05
N LEU A 364 -6.45 -23.01 5.30
CA LEU A 364 -5.44 -23.28 6.33
C LEU A 364 -5.17 -24.79 6.49
#